data_710c50c20d045f8ea72d10f4f627b868
#
_entry.id   710c50c20d045f8ea72d10f4f627b868
#
_cell.length_a   1.000
_cell.length_b   1.000
_cell.length_c   1.000
_cell.angle_alpha   90.00
_cell.angle_beta   90.00
_cell.angle_gamma   90.00
#
_symmetry.space_group_name_H-M   'P 1'
#
loop_
_entity.id
_entity.type
_entity.pdbx_description
1 polymer ?
#
loop_
_entity_poly.entity_id
_entity_poly.type
_entity_poly.pdbx_seq_one_letter_code
_entity_poly.pdbx_strand_id
1 'polypeptide(L)'
;MAKQSGGNTAQRVEALVRPVVEGMGLRLWDVVFEKEGPDWYLRVLIDRDGTMDTDTCAEVSHALDPILDEADPIDQSYYLEVGSPGLGRKLTRPEHYEALKGEKIGVKLIRPTADGVREFAGILKGREGSTVTVETENGPVSFEVNAASGVHLCDDEHLFV
;
A
#
# COMPACT_ATOMS: atom_id res chain seq x y z
N MET A 1 10.96 27.38 7.35
CA MET A 1 10.13 26.70 6.46
C MET A 1 9.71 25.34 7.00
N ALA A 2 8.66 24.90 6.50
CA ALA A 2 8.11 23.70 7.03
C ALA A 2 9.09 22.56 6.84
N LYS A 3 9.23 21.79 7.87
CA LYS A 3 10.01 20.69 7.76
C LYS A 3 9.39 19.68 6.87
N GLN A 4 10.15 18.87 6.35
CA GLN A 4 9.71 17.80 5.51
C GLN A 4 8.93 16.80 6.32
N SER A 5 7.72 16.51 5.91
CA SER A 5 7.01 15.40 6.49
C SER A 5 7.38 14.15 5.70
N GLY A 6 7.20 12.99 6.31
CA GLY A 6 7.42 11.74 5.59
C GLY A 6 6.54 11.65 4.36
N GLY A 7 5.32 12.19 4.42
CA GLY A 7 4.40 12.17 3.31
C GLY A 7 4.90 12.94 2.10
N ASN A 8 5.43 14.14 2.33
CA ASN A 8 5.97 14.93 1.24
C ASN A 8 7.18 14.28 0.59
N THR A 9 8.05 13.72 1.40
CA THR A 9 9.22 13.05 0.90
C THR A 9 8.81 11.83 0.08
N ALA A 10 7.87 11.06 0.59
CA ALA A 10 7.39 9.88 -0.12
C ALA A 10 6.78 10.25 -1.46
N GLN A 11 6.03 11.36 -1.52
CA GLN A 11 5.42 11.79 -2.77
C GLN A 11 6.46 12.20 -3.80
N ARG A 12 7.52 12.88 -3.38
CA ARG A 12 8.58 13.27 -4.29
C ARG A 12 9.34 12.05 -4.81
N VAL A 13 9.60 11.10 -3.93
CA VAL A 13 10.25 9.86 -4.34
C VAL A 13 9.36 9.09 -5.28
N GLU A 14 8.07 9.03 -4.98
CA GLU A 14 7.13 8.29 -5.84
C GLU A 14 7.15 8.83 -7.27
N ALA A 15 7.20 10.14 -7.44
CA ALA A 15 7.24 10.73 -8.77
C ALA A 15 8.49 10.32 -9.53
N LEU A 16 9.60 10.11 -8.81
CA LEU A 16 10.85 9.69 -9.43
C LEU A 16 10.87 8.20 -9.77
N VAL A 17 10.32 7.36 -8.89
CA VAL A 17 10.47 5.92 -9.04
C VAL A 17 9.35 5.28 -9.86
N ARG A 18 8.17 5.90 -9.91
CA ARG A 18 7.03 5.31 -10.62
C ARG A 18 7.34 5.00 -12.08
N PRO A 19 7.91 5.93 -12.87
CA PRO A 19 8.18 5.59 -14.27
C PRO A 19 9.16 4.45 -14.43
N VAL A 20 10.10 4.31 -13.50
CA VAL A 20 11.08 3.22 -13.56
C VAL A 20 10.39 1.89 -13.29
N VAL A 21 9.60 1.83 -12.22
CA VAL A 21 8.90 0.61 -11.83
C VAL A 21 7.94 0.17 -12.94
N GLU A 22 7.15 1.13 -13.44
CA GLU A 22 6.18 0.80 -14.50
C GLU A 22 6.87 0.43 -15.79
N GLY A 23 8.00 1.06 -16.10
CA GLY A 23 8.79 0.72 -17.28
C GLY A 23 9.36 -0.69 -17.23
N MET A 24 9.46 -1.28 -16.03
CA MET A 24 9.91 -2.65 -15.87
C MET A 24 8.75 -3.64 -15.86
N GLY A 25 7.54 -3.18 -16.15
CA GLY A 25 6.36 -4.04 -16.19
C GLY A 25 5.78 -4.35 -14.82
N LEU A 26 6.11 -3.55 -13.83
CA LEU A 26 5.67 -3.77 -12.46
C LEU A 26 4.70 -2.67 -12.04
N ARG A 27 3.98 -2.93 -10.96
CA ARG A 27 3.05 -1.97 -10.39
C ARG A 27 3.69 -1.39 -9.13
N LEU A 28 3.70 -0.07 -9.01
CA LEU A 28 4.16 0.57 -7.78
C LEU A 28 3.00 0.56 -6.80
N TRP A 29 3.12 -0.23 -5.74
CA TRP A 29 2.05 -0.35 -4.75
C TRP A 29 2.05 0.82 -3.79
N ASP A 30 3.23 1.15 -3.25
CA ASP A 30 3.33 2.23 -2.29
C ASP A 30 4.78 2.67 -2.14
N VAL A 31 4.98 3.88 -1.62
CA VAL A 31 6.28 4.39 -1.22
C VAL A 31 6.12 4.92 0.18
N VAL A 32 6.94 4.43 1.10
CA VAL A 32 6.87 4.80 2.51
C VAL A 32 8.25 5.28 2.94
N PHE A 33 8.31 6.43 3.59
CA PHE A 33 9.55 6.96 4.16
C PHE A 33 9.31 7.16 5.64
N GLU A 34 9.97 6.36 6.48
CA GLU A 34 9.71 6.40 7.90
C GLU A 34 10.96 6.12 8.70
N LYS A 35 10.95 6.61 9.93
CA LYS A 35 12.05 6.41 10.85
C LYS A 35 11.73 5.27 11.80
N GLU A 36 12.67 4.33 11.92
CA GLU A 36 12.54 3.23 12.88
C GLU A 36 13.79 3.21 13.73
N GLY A 37 13.63 3.47 15.02
CA GLY A 37 14.77 3.62 15.89
C GLY A 37 15.60 4.82 15.46
N PRO A 38 16.91 4.67 15.32
CA PRO A 38 17.77 5.77 14.88
C PRO A 38 17.84 5.95 13.38
N ASP A 39 17.26 5.03 12.59
CA ASP A 39 17.47 5.00 11.15
C ASP A 39 16.22 5.33 10.37
N TRP A 40 16.43 5.90 9.19
CA TRP A 40 15.36 6.17 8.24
C TRP A 40 15.34 5.09 7.19
N TYR A 41 14.14 4.72 6.76
CA TYR A 41 13.93 3.69 5.73
C TYR A 41 13.05 4.24 4.63
N LEU A 42 13.51 4.10 3.41
CA LEU A 42 12.69 4.36 2.23
C LEU A 42 12.27 3.01 1.69
N ARG A 43 10.97 2.72 1.78
CA ARG A 43 10.44 1.44 1.33
C ARG A 43 9.64 1.65 0.06
N VAL A 44 10.05 0.96 -0.99
CA VAL A 44 9.35 1.00 -2.28
C VAL A 44 8.69 -0.37 -2.43
N LEU A 45 7.36 -0.37 -2.40
CA LEU A 45 6.60 -1.61 -2.46
C LEU A 45 6.11 -1.81 -3.88
N ILE A 46 6.53 -2.92 -4.49
CA ILE A 46 6.22 -3.21 -5.89
C ILE A 46 5.42 -4.50 -5.97
N ASP A 47 4.64 -4.61 -7.02
CA ASP A 47 3.73 -5.72 -7.19
C ASP A 47 3.66 -6.10 -8.66
N ARG A 48 3.22 -7.33 -8.94
CA ARG A 48 2.95 -7.78 -10.30
C ARG A 48 1.99 -8.95 -10.21
N ASP A 49 1.39 -9.28 -11.34
CA ASP A 49 0.55 -10.46 -11.40
C ASP A 49 1.48 -11.68 -11.27
N GLY A 50 1.06 -12.62 -10.44
CA GLY A 50 1.88 -13.79 -10.16
C GLY A 50 2.80 -13.56 -8.97
N THR A 51 3.92 -14.25 -8.97
CA THR A 51 4.83 -14.27 -7.82
C THR A 51 5.92 -13.21 -7.97
N MET A 52 6.17 -12.50 -6.88
CA MET A 52 7.29 -11.58 -6.80
C MET A 52 8.49 -12.33 -6.23
N ASP A 53 9.68 -12.04 -6.72
CA ASP A 53 10.89 -12.70 -6.23
C ASP A 53 11.95 -11.67 -5.84
N THR A 54 12.96 -12.15 -5.12
CA THR A 54 14.02 -11.28 -4.64
C THR A 54 14.89 -10.73 -5.77
N ASP A 55 15.05 -11.49 -6.84
CA ASP A 55 15.85 -11.03 -7.98
C ASP A 55 15.21 -9.80 -8.63
N THR A 56 13.89 -9.83 -8.80
CA THR A 56 13.17 -8.68 -9.35
C THR A 56 13.31 -7.46 -8.44
N CYS A 57 13.17 -7.67 -7.13
CA CYS A 57 13.34 -6.58 -6.18
C CYS A 57 14.75 -6.00 -6.25
N ALA A 58 15.76 -6.84 -6.39
CA ALA A 58 17.14 -6.38 -6.52
C ALA A 58 17.34 -5.57 -7.79
N GLU A 59 16.74 -6.02 -8.90
CA GLU A 59 16.83 -5.29 -10.16
C GLU A 59 16.24 -3.90 -10.05
N VAL A 60 15.09 -3.80 -9.39
CA VAL A 60 14.45 -2.51 -9.18
C VAL A 60 15.32 -1.62 -8.29
N SER A 61 15.85 -2.19 -7.22
CA SER A 61 16.73 -1.44 -6.32
C SER A 61 17.93 -0.86 -7.07
N HIS A 62 18.57 -1.67 -7.91
CA HIS A 62 19.71 -1.22 -8.70
C HIS A 62 19.32 -0.13 -9.70
N ALA A 63 18.12 -0.25 -10.28
CA ALA A 63 17.64 0.76 -11.23
C ALA A 63 17.33 2.08 -10.53
N LEU A 64 16.89 2.04 -9.29
CA LEU A 64 16.51 3.23 -8.55
C LEU A 64 17.71 3.97 -7.96
N ASP A 65 18.80 3.26 -7.65
CA ASP A 65 19.95 3.86 -6.99
C ASP A 65 20.47 5.12 -7.71
N PRO A 66 20.78 5.07 -9.01
CA PRO A 66 21.31 6.27 -9.66
C PRO A 66 20.27 7.39 -9.76
N ILE A 67 19.01 7.04 -9.87
CA ILE A 67 17.97 8.05 -9.97
C ILE A 67 17.82 8.80 -8.65
N LEU A 68 17.84 8.07 -7.54
CA LEU A 68 17.75 8.68 -6.23
C LEU A 68 19.01 9.45 -5.88
N ASP A 69 20.18 8.94 -6.28
CA ASP A 69 21.43 9.64 -6.03
C ASP A 69 21.47 10.97 -6.77
N GLU A 70 21.05 10.99 -8.02
CA GLU A 70 21.10 12.20 -8.83
C GLU A 70 20.08 13.24 -8.36
N ALA A 71 18.85 12.80 -8.10
CA ALA A 71 17.79 13.73 -7.68
C ALA A 71 17.92 14.16 -6.23
N ASP A 72 18.51 13.30 -5.40
CA ASP A 72 18.77 13.57 -3.99
C ASP A 72 17.54 14.16 -3.26
N PRO A 73 16.41 13.47 -3.30
CA PRO A 73 15.17 14.02 -2.75
C PRO A 73 15.07 13.94 -1.23
N ILE A 74 16.00 13.25 -0.58
CA ILE A 74 15.94 13.00 0.85
C ILE A 74 17.18 13.56 1.51
N ASP A 75 16.98 14.42 2.52
CA ASP A 75 18.08 15.07 3.22
C ASP A 75 18.79 14.14 4.21
N GLN A 76 18.03 13.23 4.80
CA GLN A 76 18.59 12.33 5.81
C GLN A 76 19.28 11.14 5.15
N SER A 77 20.21 10.54 5.88
CA SER A 77 20.72 9.24 5.49
C SER A 77 19.61 8.21 5.65
N TYR A 78 19.52 7.27 4.73
CA TYR A 78 18.43 6.30 4.75
C TYR A 78 18.86 5.00 4.10
N TYR A 79 18.10 3.96 4.41
CA TYR A 79 18.26 2.66 3.76
C TYR A 79 17.13 2.48 2.75
N LEU A 80 17.48 2.06 1.56
CA LEU A 80 16.51 1.75 0.52
C LEU A 80 16.13 0.28 0.60
N GLU A 81 14.83 0.01 0.76
CA GLU A 81 14.31 -1.34 0.74
C GLU A 81 13.26 -1.44 -0.36
N VAL A 82 13.43 -2.42 -1.24
CA VAL A 82 12.46 -2.70 -2.30
C VAL A 82 11.89 -4.08 -2.03
N GLY A 83 10.58 -4.16 -1.96
CA GLY A 83 9.93 -5.44 -1.68
C GLY A 83 8.49 -5.44 -2.12
N SER A 84 7.83 -6.57 -1.92
CA SER A 84 6.40 -6.66 -2.19
C SER A 84 5.63 -6.28 -0.94
N PRO A 85 4.36 -5.84 -1.10
CA PRO A 85 3.54 -5.56 0.07
C PRO A 85 3.20 -6.80 0.91
N GLY A 86 3.38 -8.00 0.33
CA GLY A 86 3.17 -9.22 1.09
C GLY A 86 1.72 -9.62 1.20
N LEU A 87 1.47 -10.67 1.99
CA LEU A 87 0.12 -11.12 2.26
C LEU A 87 -0.56 -10.19 3.26
N GLY A 88 -1.88 -10.07 3.14
CA GLY A 88 -2.62 -9.21 4.06
C GLY A 88 -2.31 -7.74 3.87
N ARG A 89 -1.87 -7.35 2.67
CA ARG A 89 -1.48 -5.97 2.39
C ARG A 89 -2.59 -4.99 2.71
N LYS A 90 -2.20 -3.81 3.16
CA LYS A 90 -3.17 -2.78 3.52
C LYS A 90 -3.54 -1.93 2.32
N LEU A 91 -4.80 -1.53 2.27
CA LEU A 91 -5.31 -0.62 1.25
C LEU A 91 -5.29 0.78 1.87
N THR A 92 -4.35 1.61 1.43
CA THR A 92 -4.18 2.94 2.01
C THR A 92 -4.34 4.07 1.01
N ARG A 93 -4.50 3.73 -0.28
CA ARG A 93 -4.64 4.73 -1.35
C ARG A 93 -5.84 4.40 -2.23
N PRO A 94 -6.42 5.41 -2.89
CA PRO A 94 -7.56 5.13 -3.79
C PRO A 94 -7.24 4.08 -4.86
N GLU A 95 -6.02 4.11 -5.40
CA GLU A 95 -5.66 3.15 -6.45
C GLU A 95 -5.58 1.72 -5.93
N HIS A 96 -5.39 1.53 -4.63
CA HIS A 96 -5.40 0.19 -4.05
C HIS A 96 -6.78 -0.44 -4.18
N TYR A 97 -7.82 0.37 -3.98
CA TYR A 97 -9.20 -0.12 -4.09
C TYR A 97 -9.55 -0.47 -5.53
N GLU A 98 -9.00 0.28 -6.47
CA GLU A 98 -9.23 -0.04 -7.88
C GLU A 98 -8.51 -1.33 -8.26
N ALA A 99 -7.27 -1.49 -7.79
CA ALA A 99 -6.46 -2.67 -8.13
C ALA A 99 -7.05 -3.96 -7.56
N LEU A 100 -7.70 -3.88 -6.38
CA LEU A 100 -8.20 -5.06 -5.70
C LEU A 100 -9.71 -5.24 -5.82
N LYS A 101 -10.34 -4.54 -6.75
CA LYS A 101 -11.76 -4.72 -7.02
C LYS A 101 -12.04 -6.18 -7.34
N GLY A 102 -13.04 -6.76 -6.70
CA GLY A 102 -13.39 -8.16 -6.90
C GLY A 102 -12.67 -9.11 -5.96
N GLU A 103 -11.72 -8.60 -5.17
CA GLU A 103 -11.00 -9.43 -4.22
C GLU A 103 -11.63 -9.35 -2.84
N LYS A 104 -11.36 -10.35 -2.02
CA LYS A 104 -11.89 -10.36 -0.66
C LYS A 104 -11.01 -9.48 0.23
N ILE A 105 -11.64 -8.55 0.93
CA ILE A 105 -10.93 -7.66 1.85
C ILE A 105 -11.54 -7.74 3.22
N GLY A 106 -10.74 -7.39 4.23
CA GLY A 106 -11.18 -7.29 5.61
C GLY A 106 -11.19 -5.83 6.02
N VAL A 107 -12.20 -5.46 6.80
CA VAL A 107 -12.37 -4.08 7.26
C VAL A 107 -12.45 -4.08 8.77
N LYS A 108 -11.68 -3.20 9.40
CA LYS A 108 -11.71 -3.01 10.83
C LYS A 108 -12.17 -1.58 11.09
N LEU A 109 -13.30 -1.44 11.76
CA LEU A 109 -13.89 -0.13 12.02
C LEU A 109 -13.34 0.46 13.32
N ILE A 110 -13.22 1.78 13.36
CA ILE A 110 -12.79 2.47 14.56
C ILE A 110 -13.84 2.30 15.65
N ARG A 111 -15.12 2.40 15.27
CA ARG A 111 -16.24 2.23 16.19
C ARG A 111 -17.17 1.14 15.66
N PRO A 112 -17.72 0.32 16.54
CA PRO A 112 -18.63 -0.73 16.09
C PRO A 112 -19.90 -0.11 15.49
N THR A 113 -20.55 -0.88 14.63
CA THR A 113 -21.86 -0.49 14.07
C THR A 113 -22.92 -0.57 15.16
N ALA A 114 -24.14 -0.17 14.82
CA ALA A 114 -25.27 -0.27 15.75
C ALA A 114 -25.47 -1.69 16.23
N ASP A 115 -25.12 -2.68 15.39
CA ASP A 115 -25.24 -4.09 15.75
C ASP A 115 -24.05 -4.63 16.51
N GLY A 116 -23.06 -3.78 16.82
CA GLY A 116 -21.89 -4.19 17.56
C GLY A 116 -20.80 -4.79 16.72
N VAL A 117 -20.89 -4.70 15.40
CA VAL A 117 -19.89 -5.25 14.50
C VAL A 117 -18.74 -4.26 14.33
N ARG A 118 -17.52 -4.71 14.61
CA ARG A 118 -16.34 -3.88 14.42
C ARG A 118 -15.49 -4.34 13.24
N GLU A 119 -15.52 -5.63 12.95
CA GLU A 119 -14.74 -6.18 11.83
C GLU A 119 -15.65 -6.99 10.94
N PHE A 120 -15.43 -6.88 9.64
CA PHE A 120 -16.17 -7.69 8.69
C PHE A 120 -15.31 -7.88 7.44
N ALA A 121 -15.70 -8.83 6.60
CA ALA A 121 -14.99 -9.12 5.37
C ALA A 121 -15.98 -9.36 4.25
N GLY A 122 -15.55 -9.13 3.04
CA GLY A 122 -16.38 -9.37 1.86
C GLY A 122 -15.61 -9.00 0.61
N ILE A 123 -16.33 -9.05 -0.51
CA ILE A 123 -15.73 -8.77 -1.81
C ILE A 123 -15.80 -7.27 -2.08
N LEU A 124 -14.65 -6.70 -2.41
CA LEU A 124 -14.58 -5.27 -2.69
C LEU A 124 -15.31 -4.95 -3.98
N LYS A 125 -16.34 -4.13 -3.90
CA LYS A 125 -17.10 -3.71 -5.07
C LYS A 125 -16.51 -2.46 -5.69
N GLY A 126 -15.99 -1.56 -4.88
CA GLY A 126 -15.38 -0.35 -5.39
C GLY A 126 -15.35 0.75 -4.36
N ARG A 127 -14.77 1.86 -4.77
CA ARG A 127 -14.69 3.06 -3.93
C ARG A 127 -15.08 4.27 -4.77
N GLU A 128 -15.97 5.08 -4.24
CA GLU A 128 -16.35 6.35 -4.84
C GLU A 128 -16.05 7.45 -3.84
N GLY A 129 -15.11 8.32 -4.17
CA GLY A 129 -14.69 9.33 -3.22
C GLY A 129 -14.13 8.67 -1.97
N SER A 130 -14.75 8.92 -0.83
CA SER A 130 -14.35 8.32 0.44
C SER A 130 -15.23 7.14 0.83
N THR A 131 -16.21 6.75 0.00
CA THR A 131 -17.13 5.68 0.34
C THR A 131 -16.70 4.38 -0.34
N VAL A 132 -16.53 3.33 0.47
CA VAL A 132 -16.16 2.01 -0.01
C VAL A 132 -17.34 1.07 0.15
N THR A 133 -17.59 0.26 -0.88
CA THR A 133 -18.68 -0.71 -0.85
C THR A 133 -18.12 -2.12 -0.93
N VAL A 134 -18.58 -2.98 -0.03
CA VAL A 134 -18.14 -4.36 0.08
C VAL A 134 -19.38 -5.26 0.09
N GLU A 135 -19.31 -6.33 -0.70
CA GLU A 135 -20.39 -7.31 -0.72
C GLU A 135 -20.12 -8.37 0.32
N THR A 136 -20.97 -8.44 1.36
CA THR A 136 -20.80 -9.41 2.43
C THR A 136 -21.86 -10.51 2.29
N GLU A 137 -21.79 -11.53 3.14
CA GLU A 137 -22.77 -12.60 3.16
C GLU A 137 -24.18 -12.06 3.42
N ASN A 138 -24.29 -10.94 4.12
CA ASN A 138 -25.57 -10.34 4.47
C ASN A 138 -25.95 -9.20 3.54
N GLY A 139 -25.27 -9.07 2.40
CA GLY A 139 -25.57 -8.04 1.42
C GLY A 139 -24.51 -6.96 1.39
N PRO A 140 -24.71 -5.93 0.57
CA PRO A 140 -23.70 -4.87 0.43
C PRO A 140 -23.62 -4.00 1.67
N VAL A 141 -22.42 -3.62 2.03
CA VAL A 141 -22.14 -2.72 3.16
C VAL A 141 -21.24 -1.61 2.63
N SER A 142 -21.61 -0.37 2.94
CA SER A 142 -20.78 0.77 2.57
C SER A 142 -20.28 1.46 3.84
N PHE A 143 -19.05 1.97 3.76
CA PHE A 143 -18.46 2.67 4.90
C PHE A 143 -17.55 3.77 4.38
N GLU A 144 -17.31 4.78 5.23
CA GLU A 144 -16.38 5.84 4.90
C GLU A 144 -14.97 5.39 5.22
N VAL A 145 -14.02 5.75 4.37
CA VAL A 145 -12.64 5.32 4.55
C VAL A 145 -12.11 5.74 5.91
N ASN A 146 -12.46 6.95 6.36
CA ASN A 146 -11.95 7.43 7.64
C ASN A 146 -12.69 6.82 8.85
N ALA A 147 -13.72 6.01 8.62
CA ALA A 147 -14.36 5.27 9.70
C ALA A 147 -13.67 3.94 9.97
N ALA A 148 -12.75 3.54 9.12
CA ALA A 148 -12.01 2.28 9.27
C ALA A 148 -10.64 2.57 9.85
N SER A 149 -10.22 1.77 10.84
CA SER A 149 -8.86 1.82 11.32
C SER A 149 -7.92 1.07 10.40
N GLY A 150 -8.46 0.17 9.58
CA GLY A 150 -7.65 -0.54 8.59
C GLY A 150 -8.51 -1.32 7.63
N VAL A 151 -8.02 -1.43 6.40
CA VAL A 151 -8.61 -2.27 5.36
C VAL A 151 -7.45 -3.05 4.76
N HIS A 152 -7.62 -4.36 4.63
CA HIS A 152 -6.54 -5.20 4.13
C HIS A 152 -7.08 -6.29 3.22
N LEU A 153 -6.21 -6.81 2.37
CA LEU A 153 -6.54 -7.92 1.48
C LEU A 153 -6.56 -9.22 2.29
N CYS A 154 -7.57 -10.05 2.05
CA CYS A 154 -7.70 -11.33 2.75
C CYS A 154 -7.12 -12.45 1.89
N ASP A 155 -5.84 -12.37 1.60
CA ASP A 155 -5.16 -13.41 0.82
C ASP A 155 -4.29 -14.31 1.69
N ASP A 156 -4.25 -14.04 2.99
CA ASP A 156 -3.45 -14.82 3.92
C ASP A 156 -4.27 -15.89 4.63
N GLU A 157 -5.57 -15.96 4.38
CA GLU A 157 -6.43 -16.93 5.06
C GLU A 157 -6.06 -18.36 4.70
N HIS A 158 -5.53 -18.56 3.51
CA HIS A 158 -5.22 -19.91 3.06
C HIS A 158 -4.04 -20.52 3.80
N LEU A 159 -3.27 -19.69 4.49
CA LEU A 159 -2.10 -20.17 5.20
C LEU A 159 -2.45 -20.93 6.47
N PHE A 160 -3.70 -20.81 6.92
CA PHE A 160 -4.12 -21.37 8.20
C PHE A 160 -5.18 -22.46 8.06
N VAL A 161 -5.31 -23.00 6.89
CA VAL A 161 -6.28 -24.03 6.64
C VAL A 161 -5.72 -25.40 6.95
#